data_6f09c9ec7ac500e581e0fd382f220833
#
_entry.id   6f09c9ec7ac500e581e0fd382f220833
#
_cell.length_a   1.000
_cell.length_b   1.000
_cell.length_c   1.000
_cell.angle_alpha   90.00
_cell.angle_beta   90.00
_cell.angle_gamma   90.00
#
_symmetry.space_group_name_H-M   'P 1'
#
loop_
_entity.id
_entity.type
_entity.pdbx_description
1 polymer ?
#
loop_
_entity_poly.entity_id
_entity_poly.type
_entity_poly.pdbx_seq_one_letter_code
_entity_poly.pdbx_strand_id
1 'polypeptide(L)'
;MQTAEDNFTIFVEKSPAAIAVAESPLIPENLSYRLISYNHYAMKGNLDVKKSILQQLASILEAKRKELNQADKTLEADLFYAFNNLNIRHNNVDSELKGKYKAYVAQMSNDELEKWYDETYQMCLLAFLQIENLDRKAAFDRLKAEIENSNNQNRTGQGV
;
A
#
# COMPACT_ATOMS: atom_id res chain seq x y z
N MET A 1 26.47 18.20 38.20
CA MET A 1 26.24 17.02 37.39
C MET A 1 25.11 17.33 36.42
N GLN A 2 25.45 17.65 35.19
CA GLN A 2 24.44 17.79 34.15
C GLN A 2 24.07 16.38 33.71
N THR A 3 22.81 15.98 33.98
CA THR A 3 22.22 14.90 33.26
C THR A 3 22.14 15.34 31.81
N ALA A 4 22.93 14.69 30.94
CA ALA A 4 22.72 14.81 29.53
C ALA A 4 21.28 14.33 29.28
N GLU A 5 20.37 15.26 28.97
CA GLU A 5 19.17 14.89 28.27
C GLU A 5 19.64 14.29 26.98
N ASP A 6 19.63 12.97 26.90
CA ASP A 6 19.80 12.26 25.65
C ASP A 6 18.64 12.71 24.75
N ASN A 7 18.85 13.78 24.03
CA ASN A 7 18.00 14.16 22.91
C ASN A 7 18.14 13.10 21.85
N PHE A 8 17.43 11.98 22.05
CA PHE A 8 17.21 11.04 20.97
C PHE A 8 16.37 11.73 19.91
N THR A 9 17.02 12.25 18.90
CA THR A 9 16.34 12.65 17.69
C THR A 9 15.87 11.39 17.00
N ILE A 10 14.61 11.07 17.19
CA ILE A 10 13.96 9.96 16.50
C ILE A 10 13.79 10.38 15.05
N PHE A 11 14.69 9.90 14.18
CA PHE A 11 14.51 10.02 12.74
C PHE A 11 13.44 8.98 12.32
N VAL A 12 12.20 9.42 12.23
CA VAL A 12 11.20 8.71 11.45
C VAL A 12 11.48 9.04 9.99
N GLU A 13 11.82 8.04 9.20
CA GLU A 13 11.89 8.21 7.77
C GLU A 13 10.50 8.67 7.29
N LYS A 14 10.39 9.94 6.94
CA LYS A 14 9.15 10.51 6.42
C LYS A 14 8.95 10.00 5.00
N SER A 15 8.09 8.98 4.85
CA SER A 15 7.62 8.55 3.54
C SER A 15 6.42 9.41 3.14
N PRO A 16 6.52 10.27 2.12
CA PRO A 16 5.37 11.05 1.64
C PRO A 16 4.21 10.15 1.20
N ALA A 17 4.52 9.00 0.62
CA ALA A 17 3.50 8.02 0.23
C ALA A 17 2.75 7.46 1.44
N ALA A 18 3.47 7.09 2.51
CA ALA A 18 2.84 6.59 3.74
C ALA A 18 1.95 7.65 4.41
N ILE A 19 2.37 8.90 4.44
CA ILE A 19 1.59 10.01 4.98
C ILE A 19 0.32 10.21 4.15
N ALA A 20 0.44 10.26 2.83
CA ALA A 20 -0.71 10.43 1.93
C ALA A 20 -1.73 9.30 2.08
N VAL A 21 -1.26 8.06 2.17
CA VAL A 21 -2.15 6.90 2.37
C VAL A 21 -2.77 6.92 3.77
N ALA A 22 -2.02 7.27 4.80
CA ALA A 22 -2.54 7.36 6.17
C ALA A 22 -3.67 8.40 6.33
N GLU A 23 -3.66 9.44 5.51
CA GLU A 23 -4.71 10.47 5.45
C GLU A 23 -5.89 10.07 4.57
N SER A 24 -5.80 8.96 3.85
CA SER A 24 -6.85 8.48 2.97
C SER A 24 -8.10 8.07 3.75
N PRO A 25 -9.32 8.39 3.24
CA PRO A 25 -10.56 7.90 3.83
C PRO A 25 -10.72 6.38 3.76
N LEU A 26 -9.92 5.68 2.96
CA LEU A 26 -9.89 4.21 2.89
C LEU A 26 -9.24 3.59 4.13
N ILE A 27 -8.41 4.33 4.86
CA ILE A 27 -7.66 3.84 6.00
C ILE A 27 -8.38 4.21 7.30
N PRO A 28 -8.77 3.22 8.13
CA PRO A 28 -9.31 3.49 9.47
C PRO A 28 -8.31 4.29 10.32
N GLU A 29 -8.81 5.20 11.15
CA GLU A 29 -7.98 6.08 11.98
C GLU A 29 -7.00 5.31 12.86
N ASN A 30 -7.44 4.19 13.45
CA ASN A 30 -6.58 3.34 14.27
C ASN A 30 -5.43 2.68 13.51
N LEU A 31 -5.54 2.55 12.19
CA LEU A 31 -4.49 1.99 11.34
C LEU A 31 -3.54 3.08 10.81
N SER A 32 -3.98 4.33 10.71
CA SER A 32 -3.19 5.43 10.16
C SER A 32 -1.85 5.60 10.88
N TYR A 33 -1.86 5.58 12.20
CA TYR A 33 -0.63 5.65 13.00
C TYR A 33 0.29 4.44 12.77
N ARG A 34 -0.27 3.24 12.74
CA ARG A 34 0.48 2.00 12.51
C ARG A 34 1.12 1.98 11.12
N LEU A 35 0.42 2.49 10.14
CA LEU A 35 0.92 2.59 8.78
C LEU A 35 2.13 3.52 8.68
N ILE A 36 2.09 4.67 9.34
CA ILE A 36 3.23 5.59 9.43
C ILE A 36 4.38 4.97 10.24
N SER A 37 4.06 4.33 11.37
CA SER A 37 5.07 3.73 12.27
C SER A 37 5.79 2.53 11.65
N TYR A 38 5.26 1.92 10.61
CA TYR A 38 5.92 0.82 9.90
C TYR A 38 7.34 1.17 9.48
N ASN A 39 7.58 2.43 9.07
CA ASN A 39 8.90 2.91 8.64
C ASN A 39 9.79 3.40 9.78
N HIS A 40 9.32 3.29 11.04
CA HIS A 40 10.12 3.68 12.19
C HIS A 40 11.29 2.71 12.36
N TYR A 41 12.48 3.22 12.66
CA TYR A 41 13.68 2.37 12.82
C TYR A 41 13.51 1.29 13.91
N ALA A 42 12.71 1.55 14.95
CA ALA A 42 12.41 0.58 16.01
C ALA A 42 11.61 -0.62 15.51
N MET A 43 11.00 -0.53 14.33
CA MET A 43 10.27 -1.62 13.69
C MET A 43 11.19 -2.59 12.94
N LYS A 44 12.46 -2.22 12.73
CA LYS A 44 13.42 -3.10 12.09
C LYS A 44 13.60 -4.39 12.92
N GLY A 45 13.44 -5.53 12.26
CA GLY A 45 13.50 -6.84 12.90
C GLY A 45 12.20 -7.28 13.58
N ASN A 46 11.18 -6.44 13.64
CA ASN A 46 9.88 -6.77 14.25
C ASN A 46 8.91 -7.34 13.21
N LEU A 47 9.16 -8.60 12.84
CA LEU A 47 8.37 -9.31 11.83
C LEU A 47 6.90 -9.46 12.22
N ASP A 48 6.61 -9.74 13.48
CA ASP A 48 5.23 -9.99 13.95
C ASP A 48 4.36 -8.76 13.81
N VAL A 49 4.88 -7.58 14.18
CA VAL A 49 4.14 -6.32 14.05
C VAL A 49 4.01 -5.93 12.59
N LYS A 50 5.06 -6.06 11.79
CA LYS A 50 5.01 -5.82 10.34
C LYS A 50 3.98 -6.72 9.67
N LYS A 51 3.98 -8.00 9.99
CA LYS A 51 2.98 -8.96 9.51
C LYS A 51 1.55 -8.52 9.89
N SER A 52 1.33 -8.13 11.12
CA SER A 52 0.03 -7.66 11.60
C SER A 52 -0.48 -6.44 10.81
N ILE A 53 0.40 -5.49 10.53
CA ILE A 53 0.07 -4.31 9.71
C ILE A 53 -0.30 -4.75 8.29
N LEU A 54 0.50 -5.62 7.68
CA LEU A 54 0.23 -6.14 6.34
C LEU A 54 -1.09 -6.90 6.27
N GLN A 55 -1.45 -7.68 7.29
CA GLN A 55 -2.74 -8.36 7.39
C GLN A 55 -3.91 -7.37 7.39
N GLN A 56 -3.78 -6.26 8.11
CA GLN A 56 -4.80 -5.22 8.16
C GLN A 56 -4.93 -4.52 6.80
N LEU A 57 -3.81 -4.20 6.15
CA LEU A 57 -3.80 -3.61 4.81
C LEU A 57 -4.39 -4.57 3.78
N ALA A 58 -4.07 -5.85 3.87
CA ALA A 58 -4.62 -6.89 3.00
C ALA A 58 -6.15 -6.97 3.09
N SER A 59 -6.71 -6.86 4.30
CA SER A 59 -8.16 -6.88 4.51
C SER A 59 -8.86 -5.69 3.86
N ILE A 60 -8.28 -4.51 3.94
CA ILE A 60 -8.82 -3.30 3.30
C ILE A 60 -8.73 -3.45 1.78
N LEU A 61 -7.60 -3.89 1.26
CA LEU A 61 -7.40 -4.08 -0.18
C LEU A 61 -8.28 -5.19 -0.75
N GLU A 62 -8.59 -6.23 0.03
CA GLU A 62 -9.56 -7.27 -0.36
C GLU A 62 -10.94 -6.66 -0.63
N ALA A 63 -11.40 -5.78 0.24
CA ALA A 63 -12.67 -5.07 0.06
C ALA A 63 -12.66 -4.14 -1.17
N LYS A 64 -11.50 -3.70 -1.61
CA LYS A 64 -11.27 -2.80 -2.75
C LYS A 64 -10.61 -3.50 -3.96
N ARG A 65 -10.60 -4.82 -3.95
CA ARG A 65 -9.89 -5.61 -4.96
C ARG A 65 -10.36 -5.32 -6.39
N LYS A 66 -11.66 -5.12 -6.56
CA LYS A 66 -12.25 -4.80 -7.88
C LYS A 66 -11.71 -3.48 -8.42
N GLU A 67 -11.69 -2.44 -7.60
CA GLU A 67 -11.16 -1.14 -7.96
C GLU A 67 -9.66 -1.22 -8.23
N LEU A 68 -8.90 -1.95 -7.41
CA LEU A 68 -7.48 -2.15 -7.63
C LEU A 68 -7.21 -2.89 -8.95
N ASN A 69 -7.96 -3.93 -9.26
CA ASN A 69 -7.84 -4.66 -10.52
C ASN A 69 -8.12 -3.74 -11.72
N GLN A 70 -9.10 -2.84 -11.59
CA GLN A 70 -9.43 -1.85 -12.61
C GLN A 70 -8.30 -0.84 -12.79
N ALA A 71 -7.66 -0.42 -11.71
CA ALA A 71 -6.58 0.57 -11.75
C ALA A 71 -5.25 -0.03 -12.23
N ASP A 72 -4.90 -1.20 -11.72
CA ASP A 72 -3.62 -1.88 -12.01
C ASP A 72 -3.76 -3.39 -11.76
N LYS A 73 -4.08 -4.10 -12.80
CA LYS A 73 -4.32 -5.55 -12.77
C LYS A 73 -3.09 -6.34 -12.32
N THR A 74 -1.90 -5.92 -12.75
CA THR A 74 -0.65 -6.60 -12.40
C THR A 74 -0.32 -6.40 -10.92
N LEU A 75 -0.46 -5.20 -10.43
CA LEU A 75 -0.24 -4.88 -9.01
C LEU A 75 -1.21 -5.66 -8.12
N GLU A 76 -2.48 -5.75 -8.52
CA GLU A 76 -3.48 -6.55 -7.81
C GLU A 76 -3.05 -8.01 -7.71
N ALA A 77 -2.68 -8.61 -8.82
CA ALA A 77 -2.26 -10.01 -8.88
C ALA A 77 -1.01 -10.27 -8.01
N ASP A 78 -0.01 -9.41 -8.09
CA ASP A 78 1.24 -9.55 -7.33
C ASP A 78 1.02 -9.36 -5.83
N LEU A 79 0.21 -8.39 -5.43
CA LEU A 79 -0.11 -8.15 -4.03
C LEU A 79 -0.84 -9.33 -3.40
N PHE A 80 -1.89 -9.84 -4.06
CA PHE A 80 -2.64 -10.98 -3.51
C PHE A 80 -1.83 -12.27 -3.53
N TYR A 81 -0.92 -12.42 -4.49
CA TYR A 81 0.07 -13.49 -4.44
C TYR A 81 0.96 -13.38 -3.20
N ALA A 82 1.48 -12.18 -2.92
CA ALA A 82 2.31 -11.93 -1.73
C ALA A 82 1.54 -12.20 -0.43
N PHE A 83 0.32 -11.71 -0.31
CA PHE A 83 -0.51 -11.95 0.87
C PHE A 83 -0.76 -13.43 1.14
N ASN A 84 -0.90 -14.23 0.11
CA ASN A 84 -1.22 -15.65 0.21
C ASN A 84 0.01 -16.54 0.34
N ASN A 85 1.21 -16.08 -0.03
CA ASN A 85 2.38 -16.95 -0.16
C ASN A 85 3.62 -16.51 0.64
N LEU A 86 3.62 -15.31 1.24
CA LEU A 86 4.73 -14.79 2.04
C LEU A 86 4.48 -14.86 3.55
N ASN A 87 3.74 -15.85 4.00
CA ASN A 87 3.41 -16.02 5.42
C ASN A 87 2.71 -14.80 6.05
N ILE A 88 1.85 -14.14 5.28
CA ILE A 88 1.07 -12.97 5.74
C ILE A 88 -0.34 -13.40 6.15
N ARG A 89 -1.20 -13.81 5.20
CA ARG A 89 -2.58 -14.24 5.46
C ARG A 89 -2.70 -15.69 5.85
N HIS A 90 -1.78 -16.52 5.38
CA HIS A 90 -1.74 -17.94 5.63
C HIS A 90 -0.43 -18.33 6.31
N ASN A 91 -0.44 -19.42 7.06
CA ASN A 91 0.78 -20.00 7.57
C ASN A 91 1.46 -20.82 6.45
N ASN A 92 2.43 -20.19 5.76
CA ASN A 92 3.16 -20.80 4.67
C ASN A 92 4.43 -21.55 5.12
N VAL A 93 4.76 -21.51 6.41
CA VAL A 93 6.00 -22.10 6.96
C VAL A 93 5.77 -23.40 7.72
N ASP A 94 4.53 -23.80 7.94
CA ASP A 94 4.17 -25.06 8.59
C ASP A 94 4.02 -26.16 7.52
N SER A 95 4.93 -27.13 7.55
CA SER A 95 4.97 -28.24 6.61
C SER A 95 3.76 -29.18 6.70
N GLU A 96 3.02 -29.16 7.80
CA GLU A 96 1.82 -29.97 7.99
C GLU A 96 0.62 -29.38 7.27
N LEU A 97 0.63 -28.08 6.96
CA LEU A 97 -0.40 -27.39 6.20
C LEU A 97 -0.15 -27.52 4.68
N LYS A 98 -0.32 -28.71 4.13
CA LYS A 98 0.10 -29.09 2.77
C LYS A 98 -0.37 -28.14 1.67
N GLY A 99 -1.58 -27.60 1.77
CA GLY A 99 -2.14 -26.68 0.79
C GLY A 99 -1.60 -25.24 0.87
N LYS A 100 -0.96 -24.89 1.98
CA LYS A 100 -0.45 -23.53 2.29
C LYS A 100 1.06 -23.47 2.40
N TYR A 101 1.71 -24.58 2.67
CA TYR A 101 3.16 -24.67 2.84
C TYR A 101 3.92 -24.24 1.59
N LYS A 102 4.88 -23.36 1.77
CA LYS A 102 5.82 -22.90 0.75
C LYS A 102 7.24 -23.11 1.26
N ALA A 103 7.88 -24.16 0.77
CA ALA A 103 9.22 -24.56 1.21
C ALA A 103 10.24 -23.42 1.07
N TYR A 104 10.20 -22.68 -0.02
CA TYR A 104 11.09 -21.55 -0.27
C TYR A 104 10.94 -20.46 0.80
N VAL A 105 9.72 -20.12 1.18
CA VAL A 105 9.41 -19.13 2.22
C VAL A 105 9.80 -19.63 3.61
N ALA A 106 9.54 -20.91 3.90
CA ALA A 106 9.91 -21.53 5.17
C ALA A 106 11.43 -21.55 5.41
N GLN A 107 12.23 -21.55 4.35
CA GLN A 107 13.69 -21.53 4.42
C GLN A 107 14.31 -20.14 4.41
N MET A 108 13.51 -19.10 4.22
CA MET A 108 14.00 -17.73 4.29
C MET A 108 14.53 -17.38 5.67
N SER A 109 15.65 -16.65 5.72
CA SER A 109 16.06 -15.97 6.94
C SER A 109 15.05 -14.90 7.34
N ASN A 110 15.07 -14.48 8.61
CA ASN A 110 14.24 -13.39 9.06
C ASN A 110 14.50 -12.09 8.28
N ASP A 111 15.76 -11.83 7.93
CA ASP A 111 16.13 -10.64 7.15
C ASP A 111 15.56 -10.69 5.72
N GLU A 112 15.56 -11.83 5.08
CA GLU A 112 14.96 -12.01 3.75
C GLU A 112 13.45 -11.83 3.79
N LEU A 113 12.79 -12.43 4.78
CA LEU A 113 11.35 -12.31 4.93
C LEU A 113 10.95 -10.86 5.23
N GLU A 114 11.70 -10.18 6.10
CA GLU A 114 11.47 -8.77 6.41
C GLU A 114 11.61 -7.89 5.17
N LYS A 115 12.64 -8.14 4.35
CA LYS A 115 12.81 -7.44 3.08
C LYS A 115 11.55 -7.55 2.21
N TRP A 116 11.00 -8.76 2.09
CA TRP A 116 9.78 -8.96 1.28
C TRP A 116 8.53 -8.36 1.92
N TYR A 117 8.46 -8.31 3.25
CA TYR A 117 7.41 -7.57 3.95
C TYR A 117 7.50 -6.08 3.64
N ASP A 118 8.71 -5.52 3.67
CA ASP A 118 8.92 -4.10 3.36
C ASP A 118 8.57 -3.77 1.91
N GLU A 119 8.93 -4.63 0.96
CA GLU A 119 8.55 -4.48 -0.45
C GLU A 119 7.02 -4.60 -0.62
N THR A 120 6.39 -5.56 0.04
CA THR A 120 4.93 -5.73 0.01
C THR A 120 4.22 -4.51 0.60
N TYR A 121 4.75 -3.94 1.66
CA TYR A 121 4.25 -2.70 2.24
C TYR A 121 4.28 -1.53 1.23
N GLN A 122 5.39 -1.36 0.51
CA GLN A 122 5.48 -0.34 -0.54
C GLN A 122 4.46 -0.58 -1.66
N MET A 123 4.25 -1.81 -2.05
CA MET A 123 3.22 -2.17 -3.03
C MET A 123 1.80 -1.87 -2.52
N CYS A 124 1.54 -2.05 -1.23
CA CYS A 124 0.27 -1.64 -0.62
C CYS A 124 0.06 -0.14 -0.71
N LEU A 125 1.07 0.67 -0.41
CA LEU A 125 0.98 2.13 -0.54
C LEU A 125 0.64 2.53 -1.98
N LEU A 126 1.31 1.95 -2.95
CA LEU A 126 1.03 2.19 -4.36
C LEU A 126 -0.41 1.79 -4.72
N ALA A 127 -0.89 0.66 -4.21
CA ALA A 127 -2.25 0.18 -4.46
C ALA A 127 -3.31 1.18 -3.98
N PHE A 128 -3.16 1.73 -2.78
CA PHE A 128 -4.08 2.75 -2.26
C PHE A 128 -4.05 4.02 -3.11
N LEU A 129 -2.88 4.48 -3.51
CA LEU A 129 -2.74 5.65 -4.37
C LEU A 129 -3.36 5.41 -5.75
N GLN A 130 -3.24 4.23 -6.31
CA GLN A 130 -3.86 3.85 -7.59
C GLN A 130 -5.39 3.81 -7.51
N ILE A 131 -5.93 3.29 -6.42
CA ILE A 131 -7.38 3.28 -6.20
C ILE A 131 -7.92 4.71 -6.12
N GLU A 132 -7.28 5.58 -5.35
CA GLU A 132 -7.64 6.99 -5.25
C GLU A 132 -7.55 7.71 -6.61
N ASN A 133 -6.56 7.35 -7.42
CA ASN A 133 -6.38 7.96 -8.73
C ASN A 133 -7.49 7.63 -9.72
N LEU A 134 -8.28 6.58 -9.50
CA LEU A 134 -9.45 6.28 -10.35
C LEU A 134 -10.44 7.44 -10.35
N ASP A 135 -10.72 8.04 -9.22
CA ASP A 135 -11.64 9.19 -9.11
C ASP A 135 -11.06 10.43 -9.80
N ARG A 136 -9.76 10.67 -9.62
CA ARG A 136 -9.07 11.78 -10.29
C ARG A 136 -9.09 11.59 -11.80
N LYS A 137 -8.84 10.38 -12.28
CA LYS A 137 -8.88 10.05 -13.71
C LYS A 137 -10.26 10.30 -14.29
N ALA A 138 -11.32 9.86 -13.63
CA ALA A 138 -12.70 10.10 -14.07
C ALA A 138 -13.02 11.60 -14.12
N ALA A 139 -12.61 12.36 -13.12
CA ALA A 139 -12.78 13.81 -13.09
C ALA A 139 -12.02 14.51 -14.22
N PHE A 140 -10.80 14.07 -14.49
CA PHE A 140 -9.95 14.63 -15.54
C PHE A 140 -10.50 14.30 -16.94
N ASP A 141 -11.02 13.11 -17.15
CA ASP A 141 -11.66 12.71 -18.40
C ASP A 141 -12.90 13.58 -18.68
N ARG A 142 -13.70 13.90 -17.65
CA ARG A 142 -14.83 14.86 -17.79
C ARG A 142 -14.34 16.28 -18.15
N LEU A 143 -13.27 16.74 -17.51
CA LEU A 143 -12.67 18.03 -17.84
C LEU A 143 -12.21 18.10 -19.31
N LYS A 144 -11.53 17.05 -19.77
CA LYS A 144 -11.11 16.96 -21.20
C LYS A 144 -12.31 17.05 -22.14
N ALA A 145 -13.38 16.33 -21.84
CA ALA A 145 -14.61 16.36 -22.66
C ALA A 145 -15.22 17.75 -22.72
N GLU A 146 -15.27 18.47 -21.59
CA GLU A 146 -15.77 19.84 -21.56
C GLU A 146 -14.90 20.82 -22.36
N ILE A 147 -13.57 20.69 -22.26
CA ILE A 147 -12.64 21.50 -23.04
C ILE A 147 -12.83 21.27 -24.53
N GLU A 148 -12.94 20.03 -24.98
CA GLU A 148 -13.15 19.69 -26.38
C GLU A 148 -14.51 20.16 -26.89
N ASN A 149 -15.56 20.00 -26.12
CA ASN A 149 -16.90 20.49 -26.48
C ASN A 149 -16.95 22.01 -26.59
N SER A 150 -16.32 22.73 -25.69
CA SER A 150 -16.20 24.18 -25.72
C SER A 150 -15.44 24.68 -26.95
N ASN A 151 -14.34 24.01 -27.31
CA ASN A 151 -13.58 24.34 -28.51
C ASN A 151 -14.39 24.10 -29.81
N ASN A 152 -15.18 23.04 -29.89
CA ASN A 152 -16.03 22.72 -31.02
C ASN A 152 -17.15 23.74 -31.19
N GLN A 153 -17.78 24.18 -30.08
CA GLN A 153 -18.79 25.23 -30.14
C GLN A 153 -18.24 26.58 -30.64
N ASN A 154 -17.04 26.94 -30.24
CA ASN A 154 -16.40 28.17 -30.72
C ASN A 154 -16.02 28.11 -32.19
N ARG A 155 -15.70 26.93 -32.75
CA ARG A 155 -15.40 26.75 -34.18
C ARG A 155 -16.66 26.85 -35.04
N THR A 156 -17.80 26.37 -34.54
CA THR A 156 -19.08 26.46 -35.27
C THR A 156 -19.70 27.85 -35.19
N GLY A 157 -19.38 28.66 -34.18
CA GLY A 157 -19.84 30.03 -34.03
C GLY A 157 -19.08 31.07 -34.87
N GLN A 158 -17.94 30.72 -35.51
CA GLN A 158 -17.16 31.59 -36.35
C GLN A 158 -17.38 31.36 -37.88
N GLY A 159 -18.27 30.46 -38.23
CA GLY A 159 -18.60 30.14 -39.60
C GLY A 159 -19.85 30.88 -40.10
N VAL A 160 -19.73 32.17 -40.29
CA VAL A 160 -20.67 32.90 -41.14
C VAL A 160 -19.94 33.51 -42.29
#